data_f71983f24bc6ac617dd110e0eada944c
#
_entry.id   f71983f24bc6ac617dd110e0eada944c
#
_cell.length_a   1.000
_cell.length_b   1.000
_cell.length_c   1.000
_cell.angle_alpha   90.00
_cell.angle_beta   90.00
_cell.angle_gamma   90.00
#
_symmetry.space_group_name_H-M   'P 1'
#
loop_
_entity.id
_entity.type
_entity.pdbx_description
1 polymer ?
#
loop_
_entity_poly.entity_id
_entity_poly.type
_entity_poly.pdbx_seq_one_letter_code
_entity_poly.pdbx_strand_id
1 'polypeptide(L)'
;ARAALIRLPDKRAEFVAAHAALRAILASYQDIPPESLLFTTTCAWCGDPQHGKPRLQDSGGLRFNLTRAGTLALVAVTRNAEVGVDAEPLDRAVDWRAIARRALSSDERAQVEAAEPGLRDSLAGRLWCRKEAVAKATGLGLALNLKTWTARPDSNSRWLAASLDEMPEPVFVSDLDTVTDAFAAVAVTGAGEDPTVTVRDAVSG
;
A
#
# COMPACT_ATOMS: atom_id res chain seq x y z
N ALA A 1 8.58 -5.66 -20.54
CA ALA A 1 9.04 -7.00 -20.22
C ALA A 1 8.09 -7.76 -19.27
N ARG A 2 7.74 -7.24 -18.08
CA ARG A 2 6.85 -7.93 -17.09
C ARG A 2 5.45 -8.27 -17.63
N ALA A 3 4.80 -7.38 -18.38
CA ALA A 3 3.48 -7.62 -18.96
C ALA A 3 3.45 -8.87 -19.87
N ALA A 4 4.55 -9.15 -20.60
CA ALA A 4 4.63 -10.31 -21.48
C ALA A 4 4.63 -11.66 -20.72
N LEU A 5 4.96 -11.66 -19.44
CA LEU A 5 4.96 -12.86 -18.59
C LEU A 5 3.56 -13.18 -18.04
N ILE A 6 2.61 -12.26 -18.15
CA ILE A 6 1.23 -12.47 -17.66
C ILE A 6 0.46 -13.22 -18.74
N ARG A 7 0.08 -14.47 -18.43
CA ARG A 7 -0.57 -15.39 -19.38
C ARG A 7 -2.02 -15.04 -19.65
N LEU A 8 -2.77 -14.59 -18.65
CA LEU A 8 -4.19 -14.25 -18.77
C LEU A 8 -4.35 -12.88 -19.42
N PRO A 9 -5.05 -12.76 -20.57
CA PRO A 9 -5.18 -11.51 -21.33
C PRO A 9 -5.75 -10.37 -20.47
N ASP A 10 -6.82 -10.61 -19.71
CA ASP A 10 -7.48 -9.59 -18.89
C ASP A 10 -6.53 -9.09 -17.78
N LYS A 11 -5.83 -10.01 -17.12
CA LYS A 11 -4.82 -9.62 -16.10
C LYS A 11 -3.64 -8.88 -16.69
N ARG A 12 -3.29 -9.17 -17.92
CA ARG A 12 -2.28 -8.39 -18.66
C ARG A 12 -2.79 -6.99 -18.97
N ALA A 13 -4.03 -6.86 -19.45
CA ALA A 13 -4.65 -5.57 -19.72
C ALA A 13 -4.74 -4.70 -18.46
N GLU A 14 -5.24 -5.25 -17.35
CA GLU A 14 -5.27 -4.58 -16.03
C GLU A 14 -3.86 -4.12 -15.60
N PHE A 15 -2.86 -4.98 -15.77
CA PHE A 15 -1.48 -4.63 -15.43
C PHE A 15 -0.96 -3.47 -16.28
N VAL A 16 -1.19 -3.51 -17.59
CA VAL A 16 -0.73 -2.46 -18.53
C VAL A 16 -1.44 -1.15 -18.22
N ALA A 17 -2.76 -1.16 -18.04
CA ALA A 17 -3.54 0.03 -17.71
C ALA A 17 -3.07 0.69 -16.40
N ALA A 18 -2.90 -0.09 -15.32
CA ALA A 18 -2.41 0.43 -14.04
C ALA A 18 -1.01 1.05 -14.14
N HIS A 19 -0.11 0.44 -14.92
CA HIS A 19 1.24 0.98 -15.12
C HIS A 19 1.27 2.19 -16.06
N ALA A 20 0.39 2.25 -17.04
CA ALA A 20 0.23 3.43 -17.89
C ALA A 20 -0.30 4.62 -17.06
N ALA A 21 -1.33 4.41 -16.25
CA ALA A 21 -1.85 5.41 -15.32
C ALA A 21 -0.77 5.89 -14.34
N LEU A 22 -0.03 4.94 -13.72
CA LEU A 22 1.10 5.28 -12.85
C LEU A 22 2.11 6.21 -13.54
N ARG A 23 2.51 5.88 -14.79
CA ARG A 23 3.46 6.71 -15.52
C ARG A 23 2.89 8.09 -15.85
N ALA A 24 1.64 8.18 -16.28
CA ALA A 24 0.97 9.45 -16.56
C ALA A 24 0.89 10.35 -15.30
N ILE A 25 0.49 9.77 -14.15
CA ILE A 25 0.43 10.48 -12.87
C ILE A 25 1.82 10.99 -12.47
N LEU A 26 2.85 10.13 -12.48
CA LEU A 26 4.19 10.54 -12.05
C LEU A 26 4.82 11.57 -13.01
N ALA A 27 4.56 11.45 -14.29
CA ALA A 27 5.01 12.40 -15.32
C ALA A 27 4.42 13.78 -15.10
N SER A 28 3.13 13.88 -14.73
CA SER A 28 2.48 15.16 -14.43
C SER A 28 3.06 15.87 -13.20
N TYR A 29 3.61 15.12 -12.23
CA TYR A 29 4.32 15.71 -11.08
C TYR A 29 5.71 16.25 -11.41
N GLN A 30 6.32 15.78 -12.49
CA GLN A 30 7.67 16.15 -12.93
C GLN A 30 7.70 17.02 -14.18
N ASP A 31 6.54 17.25 -14.80
CA ASP A 31 6.38 17.98 -16.06
C ASP A 31 7.27 17.42 -17.20
N ILE A 32 7.27 16.08 -17.35
CA ILE A 32 8.00 15.35 -18.39
C ILE A 32 7.10 14.33 -19.07
N PRO A 33 7.44 13.89 -20.30
CA PRO A 33 6.71 12.80 -20.96
C PRO A 33 6.76 11.49 -20.17
N PRO A 34 5.64 10.72 -20.10
CA PRO A 34 5.60 9.46 -19.35
C PRO A 34 6.66 8.42 -19.75
N GLU A 35 7.07 8.40 -21.01
CA GLU A 35 8.13 7.53 -21.54
C GLU A 35 9.53 7.90 -21.02
N SER A 36 9.74 9.14 -20.61
CA SER A 36 11.02 9.62 -20.07
C SER A 36 11.27 9.18 -18.63
N LEU A 37 10.24 8.67 -17.93
CA LEU A 37 10.40 8.18 -16.56
C LEU A 37 11.31 6.93 -16.52
N LEU A 38 12.33 6.97 -15.68
CA LEU A 38 13.22 5.85 -15.42
C LEU A 38 13.00 5.32 -14.00
N PHE A 39 12.90 4.00 -13.88
CA PHE A 39 12.63 3.32 -12.61
C PHE A 39 13.80 2.42 -12.21
N THR A 40 14.05 2.35 -10.91
CA THR A 40 14.93 1.36 -10.28
C THR A 40 14.13 0.50 -9.33
N THR A 41 14.61 -0.73 -9.07
CA THR A 41 13.96 -1.68 -8.16
C THR A 41 14.94 -2.29 -7.16
N THR A 42 16.08 -1.63 -6.90
CA THR A 42 17.07 -2.14 -5.96
C THR A 42 16.47 -2.30 -4.57
N CYS A 43 16.58 -3.49 -4.02
CA CYS A 43 16.09 -3.81 -2.68
C CYS A 43 16.92 -3.06 -1.62
N ALA A 44 16.26 -2.32 -0.74
CA ALA A 44 16.94 -1.60 0.33
C ALA A 44 17.55 -2.55 1.39
N TRP A 45 17.07 -3.80 1.48
CA TRP A 45 17.52 -4.78 2.45
C TRP A 45 18.73 -5.59 1.97
N CYS A 46 18.65 -6.18 0.77
CA CYS A 46 19.70 -7.10 0.28
C CYS A 46 20.50 -6.55 -0.90
N GLY A 47 20.19 -5.35 -1.39
CA GLY A 47 20.86 -4.72 -2.53
C GLY A 47 20.55 -5.35 -3.89
N ASP A 48 19.70 -6.38 -3.97
CA ASP A 48 19.38 -7.04 -5.24
C ASP A 48 18.61 -6.09 -6.17
N PRO A 49 19.07 -5.86 -7.42
CA PRO A 49 18.42 -4.99 -8.38
C PRO A 49 17.16 -5.59 -9.03
N GLN A 50 16.87 -6.88 -8.82
CA GLN A 50 15.76 -7.58 -9.46
C GLN A 50 14.46 -7.52 -8.66
N HIS A 51 14.52 -7.23 -7.39
CA HIS A 51 13.37 -7.03 -6.53
C HIS A 51 13.57 -5.83 -5.60
N GLY A 52 12.50 -5.34 -5.04
CA GLY A 52 12.48 -4.18 -4.17
C GLY A 52 11.35 -3.24 -4.55
N LYS A 53 11.16 -2.23 -3.73
CA LYS A 53 10.18 -1.18 -3.98
C LYS A 53 10.63 -0.33 -5.18
N PRO A 54 9.81 -0.21 -6.24
CA PRO A 54 10.15 0.65 -7.37
C PRO A 54 10.34 2.11 -6.94
N ARG A 55 11.37 2.76 -7.48
CA ARG A 55 11.70 4.17 -7.27
C ARG A 55 11.97 4.85 -8.59
N LEU A 56 11.72 6.15 -8.67
CA LEU A 56 12.17 6.96 -9.79
C LEU A 56 13.67 7.29 -9.62
N GLN A 57 14.42 7.22 -10.74
CA GLN A 57 15.66 7.97 -10.86
C GLN A 57 15.32 9.47 -10.87
N ASP A 58 16.19 10.32 -10.49
CA ASP A 58 16.00 11.80 -10.55
C ASP A 58 14.61 12.26 -10.06
N SER A 59 14.16 11.71 -8.94
CA SER A 59 12.80 11.85 -8.45
C SER A 59 12.45 13.23 -7.88
N GLY A 60 13.42 14.11 -7.61
CA GLY A 60 13.19 15.38 -6.90
C GLY A 60 12.45 15.20 -5.57
N GLY A 61 12.72 14.10 -4.87
CA GLY A 61 12.03 13.74 -3.63
C GLY A 61 10.67 13.05 -3.83
N LEU A 62 10.20 12.87 -5.07
CA LEU A 62 8.95 12.18 -5.35
C LEU A 62 9.05 10.70 -4.99
N ARG A 63 8.08 10.19 -4.26
CA ARG A 63 7.94 8.78 -3.89
C ARG A 63 6.55 8.30 -4.27
N PHE A 64 6.43 7.04 -4.58
CA PHE A 64 5.16 6.45 -4.99
C PHE A 64 5.03 5.00 -4.58
N ASN A 65 3.80 4.54 -4.59
CA ASN A 65 3.45 3.13 -4.50
C ASN A 65 2.20 2.84 -5.35
N LEU A 66 2.09 1.63 -5.86
CA LEU A 66 0.96 1.14 -6.67
C LEU A 66 0.45 -0.15 -6.07
N THR A 67 -0.87 -0.25 -5.89
CA THR A 67 -1.56 -1.51 -5.63
C THR A 67 -2.69 -1.74 -6.64
N ARG A 68 -3.15 -2.99 -6.75
CA ARG A 68 -4.27 -3.38 -7.62
C ARG A 68 -5.17 -4.36 -6.90
N ALA A 69 -6.47 -4.09 -6.92
CA ALA A 69 -7.51 -4.88 -6.30
C ALA A 69 -8.65 -5.09 -7.31
N GLY A 70 -8.68 -6.26 -7.97
CA GLY A 70 -9.61 -6.49 -9.07
C GLY A 70 -9.36 -5.51 -10.21
N THR A 71 -10.39 -4.75 -10.59
CA THR A 71 -10.32 -3.68 -11.61
C THR A 71 -9.82 -2.34 -11.06
N LEU A 72 -9.75 -2.19 -9.74
CA LEU A 72 -9.23 -0.99 -9.07
C LEU A 72 -7.70 -0.97 -9.12
N ALA A 73 -7.12 0.19 -9.40
CA ALA A 73 -5.71 0.48 -9.18
C ALA A 73 -5.58 1.76 -8.36
N LEU A 74 -4.80 1.73 -7.29
CA LEU A 74 -4.50 2.90 -6.46
C LEU A 74 -3.02 3.26 -6.62
N VAL A 75 -2.77 4.52 -6.89
CA VAL A 75 -1.42 5.12 -6.93
C VAL A 75 -1.33 6.13 -5.80
N ALA A 76 -0.46 5.88 -4.84
CA ALA A 76 -0.11 6.85 -3.82
C ALA A 76 1.16 7.59 -4.21
N VAL A 77 1.17 8.92 -4.05
CA VAL A 77 2.30 9.79 -4.36
C VAL A 77 2.56 10.73 -3.20
N THR A 78 3.84 10.92 -2.85
CA THR A 78 4.28 11.90 -1.83
C THR A 78 5.59 12.55 -2.25
N ARG A 79 5.99 13.61 -1.53
CA ARG A 79 7.32 14.21 -1.63
C ARG A 79 8.05 14.11 -0.29
N ASN A 80 9.34 13.73 -0.36
CA ASN A 80 10.25 13.67 0.78
C ASN A 80 9.84 12.73 1.92
N ALA A 81 8.89 11.83 1.66
CA ALA A 81 8.44 10.79 2.59
C ALA A 81 8.22 9.49 1.81
N GLU A 82 8.45 8.34 2.42
CA GLU A 82 8.08 7.08 1.82
C GLU A 82 6.57 6.84 1.93
N VAL A 83 5.97 6.22 0.93
CA VAL A 83 4.54 5.93 0.90
C VAL A 83 4.26 4.50 0.50
N GLY A 84 3.28 3.89 1.13
CA GLY A 84 2.73 2.59 0.74
C GLY A 84 1.22 2.68 0.61
N VAL A 85 0.64 1.94 -0.29
CA VAL A 85 -0.81 1.80 -0.45
C VAL A 85 -1.14 0.34 -0.67
N ASP A 86 -2.20 -0.12 -0.03
CA ASP A 86 -2.74 -1.45 -0.25
C ASP A 86 -4.24 -1.41 -0.41
N ALA A 87 -4.76 -2.36 -1.20
CA ALA A 87 -6.19 -2.57 -1.38
C ALA A 87 -6.50 -4.04 -1.65
N GLU A 88 -7.60 -4.53 -1.08
CA GLU A 88 -8.13 -5.86 -1.28
C GLU A 88 -9.62 -5.79 -1.61
N PRO A 89 -10.09 -6.45 -2.69
CA PRO A 89 -11.49 -6.40 -3.09
C PRO A 89 -12.41 -6.99 -2.01
N LEU A 90 -13.58 -6.40 -1.80
CA LEU A 90 -14.56 -6.89 -0.82
C LEU A 90 -15.19 -8.24 -1.22
N ASP A 91 -15.30 -8.49 -2.53
CA ASP A 91 -15.92 -9.70 -3.11
C ASP A 91 -14.96 -10.89 -3.23
N ARG A 92 -13.70 -10.70 -2.87
CA ARG A 92 -12.70 -11.76 -2.92
C ARG A 92 -12.96 -12.80 -1.83
N ALA A 93 -13.20 -14.04 -2.23
CA ALA A 93 -13.24 -15.19 -1.32
C ALA A 93 -11.83 -15.46 -0.76
N VAL A 94 -11.49 -14.78 0.33
CA VAL A 94 -10.20 -14.93 1.03
C VAL A 94 -10.48 -15.48 2.42
N ASP A 95 -9.73 -16.49 2.84
CA ASP A 95 -9.73 -16.91 4.24
C ASP A 95 -9.01 -15.87 5.12
N TRP A 96 -9.76 -14.84 5.51
CA TRP A 96 -9.27 -13.79 6.41
C TRP A 96 -8.75 -14.34 7.74
N ARG A 97 -9.27 -15.48 8.19
CA ARG A 97 -8.76 -16.15 9.40
C ARG A 97 -7.35 -16.68 9.18
N ALA A 98 -7.05 -17.22 7.99
CA ALA A 98 -5.69 -17.64 7.67
C ALA A 98 -4.74 -16.45 7.61
N ILE A 99 -5.16 -15.33 7.04
CA ILE A 99 -4.39 -14.07 7.03
C ILE A 99 -4.19 -13.55 8.45
N ALA A 100 -5.26 -13.50 9.26
CA ALA A 100 -5.18 -13.07 10.66
C ALA A 100 -4.14 -13.87 11.45
N ARG A 101 -4.13 -15.18 11.30
CA ARG A 101 -3.11 -16.04 11.96
C ARG A 101 -1.68 -15.75 11.50
N ARG A 102 -1.50 -15.30 10.26
CA ARG A 102 -0.17 -15.05 9.67
C ARG A 102 0.37 -13.65 9.95
N ALA A 103 -0.48 -12.64 9.94
CA ALA A 103 -0.07 -11.24 9.86
C ALA A 103 -0.50 -10.40 11.07
N LEU A 104 -1.60 -10.74 11.74
CA LEU A 104 -2.09 -9.94 12.85
C LEU A 104 -1.36 -10.26 14.15
N SER A 105 -1.11 -9.23 14.96
CA SER A 105 -0.60 -9.37 16.33
C SER A 105 -1.58 -10.14 17.22
N SER A 106 -1.15 -10.54 18.41
CA SER A 106 -2.03 -11.19 19.41
C SER A 106 -3.25 -10.34 19.72
N ASP A 107 -3.04 -9.04 19.91
CA ASP A 107 -4.08 -8.09 20.30
C ASP A 107 -5.09 -7.86 19.16
N GLU A 108 -4.61 -7.74 17.94
CA GLU A 108 -5.48 -7.61 16.77
C GLU A 108 -6.32 -8.85 16.52
N ARG A 109 -5.74 -10.03 16.71
CA ARG A 109 -6.50 -11.29 16.63
C ARG A 109 -7.57 -11.37 17.70
N ALA A 110 -7.24 -11.03 18.94
CA ALA A 110 -8.23 -10.99 20.03
C ALA A 110 -9.36 -10.00 19.72
N GLN A 111 -9.05 -8.85 19.12
CA GLN A 111 -10.04 -7.87 18.71
C GLN A 111 -10.96 -8.42 17.60
N VAL A 112 -10.39 -9.08 16.58
CA VAL A 112 -11.18 -9.70 15.51
C VAL A 112 -12.08 -10.82 16.07
N GLU A 113 -11.57 -11.64 16.97
CA GLU A 113 -12.31 -12.72 17.60
C GLU A 113 -13.46 -12.19 18.49
N ALA A 114 -13.27 -11.07 19.18
CA ALA A 114 -14.27 -10.41 20.00
C ALA A 114 -15.36 -9.67 19.20
N ALA A 115 -15.08 -9.35 17.93
CA ALA A 115 -16.05 -8.66 17.09
C ALA A 115 -17.25 -9.52 16.76
N GLU A 116 -18.39 -8.89 16.43
CA GLU A 116 -19.57 -9.55 15.91
C GLU A 116 -19.21 -10.49 14.75
N PRO A 117 -19.76 -11.70 14.67
CA PRO A 117 -19.36 -12.68 13.66
C PRO A 117 -19.38 -12.15 12.21
N GLY A 118 -20.38 -11.32 11.88
CA GLY A 118 -20.51 -10.71 10.55
C GLY A 118 -19.50 -9.60 10.25
N LEU A 119 -18.78 -9.08 11.26
CA LEU A 119 -17.80 -8.01 11.10
C LEU A 119 -16.34 -8.50 11.12
N ARG A 120 -16.11 -9.77 11.49
CA ARG A 120 -14.75 -10.31 11.68
C ARG A 120 -13.91 -10.27 10.41
N ASP A 121 -14.49 -10.70 9.30
CA ASP A 121 -13.78 -10.76 8.02
C ASP A 121 -13.46 -9.35 7.52
N SER A 122 -14.38 -8.40 7.69
CA SER A 122 -14.17 -7.00 7.32
C SER A 122 -13.10 -6.35 8.19
N LEU A 123 -13.10 -6.58 9.50
CA LEU A 123 -12.07 -6.06 10.40
C LEU A 123 -10.69 -6.65 10.09
N ALA A 124 -10.61 -7.96 9.86
CA ALA A 124 -9.34 -8.60 9.49
C ALA A 124 -8.82 -8.08 8.14
N GLY A 125 -9.69 -7.84 7.17
CA GLY A 125 -9.35 -7.24 5.88
C GLY A 125 -8.77 -5.83 5.99
N ARG A 126 -9.39 -4.98 6.80
CA ARG A 126 -8.88 -3.62 7.08
C ARG A 126 -7.51 -3.67 7.74
N LEU A 127 -7.34 -4.48 8.78
CA LEU A 127 -6.05 -4.64 9.46
C LEU A 127 -4.97 -5.16 8.52
N TRP A 128 -5.32 -6.10 7.64
CA TRP A 128 -4.41 -6.61 6.62
C TRP A 128 -3.94 -5.49 5.67
N CYS A 129 -4.86 -4.71 5.09
CA CYS A 129 -4.51 -3.60 4.20
C CYS A 129 -3.61 -2.57 4.90
N ARG A 130 -3.87 -2.22 6.16
CA ARG A 130 -3.00 -1.33 6.92
C ARG A 130 -1.59 -1.88 7.04
N LYS A 131 -1.44 -3.16 7.41
CA LYS A 131 -0.14 -3.81 7.57
C LYS A 131 0.63 -3.90 6.26
N GLU A 132 -0.04 -4.26 5.18
CA GLU A 132 0.56 -4.28 3.84
C GLU A 132 0.96 -2.87 3.36
N ALA A 133 0.13 -1.86 3.61
CA ALA A 133 0.47 -0.47 3.30
C ALA A 133 1.75 -0.03 4.04
N VAL A 134 1.88 -0.35 5.34
CA VAL A 134 3.09 -0.09 6.13
C VAL A 134 4.29 -0.86 5.58
N ALA A 135 4.17 -2.15 5.29
CA ALA A 135 5.25 -2.95 4.70
C ALA A 135 5.72 -2.39 3.35
N LYS A 136 4.79 -1.88 2.54
CA LYS A 136 5.09 -1.21 1.27
C LYS A 136 5.70 0.18 1.46
N ALA A 137 5.28 0.94 2.48
CA ALA A 137 5.87 2.24 2.80
C ALA A 137 7.33 2.09 3.20
N THR A 138 7.62 1.20 4.12
CA THR A 138 8.99 0.94 4.62
C THR A 138 9.90 0.32 3.55
N GLY A 139 9.32 -0.39 2.58
CA GLY A 139 10.08 -1.14 1.57
C GLY A 139 10.72 -2.43 2.11
N LEU A 140 10.45 -2.80 3.37
CA LEU A 140 10.98 -4.01 4.01
C LEU A 140 10.29 -5.28 3.49
N GLY A 141 9.04 -5.16 3.01
CA GLY A 141 8.29 -6.29 2.46
C GLY A 141 8.20 -7.46 3.44
N LEU A 142 8.63 -8.64 2.99
CA LEU A 142 8.59 -9.87 3.82
C LEU A 142 9.60 -9.89 4.98
N ALA A 143 10.56 -8.96 5.02
CA ALA A 143 11.48 -8.84 6.14
C ALA A 143 10.81 -8.21 7.37
N LEU A 144 9.74 -7.45 7.17
CA LEU A 144 8.95 -6.88 8.27
C LEU A 144 8.10 -7.96 8.93
N ASN A 145 8.32 -8.18 10.23
CA ASN A 145 7.46 -9.07 10.99
C ASN A 145 6.14 -8.38 11.34
N LEU A 146 5.10 -8.66 10.55
CA LEU A 146 3.80 -8.03 10.73
C LEU A 146 3.12 -8.30 12.07
N LYS A 147 3.57 -9.30 12.85
CA LYS A 147 2.95 -9.66 14.13
C LYS A 147 3.50 -8.90 15.33
N THR A 148 4.64 -8.23 15.21
CA THR A 148 5.32 -7.57 16.33
C THR A 148 4.74 -6.22 16.67
N TRP A 149 3.90 -5.65 15.81
CA TRP A 149 3.28 -4.35 16.01
C TRP A 149 1.78 -4.37 15.71
N THR A 150 1.09 -3.32 16.14
CA THR A 150 -0.38 -3.22 16.06
C THR A 150 -0.80 -2.07 15.15
N ALA A 151 -1.66 -2.36 14.15
CA ALA A 151 -2.23 -1.40 13.21
C ALA A 151 -3.66 -0.97 13.60
N ARG A 152 -4.01 -0.99 14.89
CA ARG A 152 -5.32 -0.54 15.38
C ARG A 152 -5.38 0.98 15.39
N PRO A 153 -6.47 1.62 14.89
CA PRO A 153 -6.65 3.04 15.07
C PRO A 153 -6.91 3.34 16.55
N ASP A 154 -6.29 4.37 17.08
CA ASP A 154 -6.76 5.02 18.28
C ASP A 154 -8.12 5.66 17.97
N SER A 155 -9.05 5.59 18.92
CA SER A 155 -10.47 5.87 18.73
C SER A 155 -10.81 7.29 18.20
N ASN A 156 -9.84 8.20 18.11
CA ASN A 156 -10.04 9.59 17.75
C ASN A 156 -9.08 10.13 16.67
N SER A 157 -8.13 9.32 16.16
CA SER A 157 -7.17 9.78 15.15
C SER A 157 -7.47 9.15 13.79
N ARG A 158 -7.49 9.98 12.74
CA ARG A 158 -7.53 9.51 11.36
C ARG A 158 -6.26 8.71 11.01
N TRP A 159 -5.14 9.09 11.58
CA TRP A 159 -3.86 8.47 11.39
C TRP A 159 -3.45 7.67 12.62
N LEU A 160 -2.98 6.46 12.38
CA LEU A 160 -2.39 5.59 13.36
C LEU A 160 -0.87 5.65 13.24
N ALA A 161 -0.19 5.95 14.33
CA ALA A 161 1.26 5.83 14.39
C ALA A 161 1.64 4.38 14.72
N ALA A 162 2.31 3.70 13.79
CA ALA A 162 2.89 2.38 14.00
C ALA A 162 4.38 2.52 14.32
N SER A 163 4.77 2.14 15.53
CA SER A 163 6.19 2.03 15.92
C SER A 163 6.70 0.65 15.53
N LEU A 164 7.80 0.62 14.77
CA LEU A 164 8.43 -0.59 14.26
C LEU A 164 9.87 -0.63 14.76
N ASP A 165 10.30 -1.80 15.26
CA ASP A 165 11.67 -1.97 15.76
C ASP A 165 12.74 -1.69 14.69
N GLU A 166 12.40 -1.92 13.42
CA GLU A 166 13.28 -1.71 12.28
C GLU A 166 13.34 -0.25 11.79
N MET A 167 12.49 0.64 12.33
CA MET A 167 12.37 2.02 11.87
C MET A 167 12.62 3.01 13.00
N PRO A 168 13.47 4.04 12.79
CA PRO A 168 13.75 5.03 13.81
C PRO A 168 12.58 5.98 14.09
N GLU A 169 11.66 6.11 13.14
CA GLU A 169 10.50 6.99 13.21
C GLU A 169 9.22 6.19 13.00
N PRO A 170 8.10 6.61 13.59
CA PRO A 170 6.83 5.95 13.39
C PRO A 170 6.37 6.04 11.94
N VAL A 171 5.62 5.03 11.52
CA VAL A 171 4.91 5.01 10.23
C VAL A 171 3.45 5.34 10.49
N PHE A 172 2.93 6.35 9.82
CA PHE A 172 1.53 6.74 9.93
C PHE A 172 0.69 5.98 8.90
N VAL A 173 -0.39 5.36 9.33
CA VAL A 173 -1.30 4.60 8.46
C VAL A 173 -2.74 5.04 8.65
N SER A 174 -3.51 5.11 7.57
CA SER A 174 -4.93 5.46 7.57
C SER A 174 -5.70 4.62 6.57
N ASP A 175 -6.96 4.31 6.88
CA ASP A 175 -7.88 3.76 5.90
C ASP A 175 -8.24 4.80 4.83
N LEU A 176 -8.55 4.32 3.63
CA LEU A 176 -9.07 5.12 2.53
C LEU A 176 -10.59 4.85 2.38
N ASP A 177 -11.39 5.45 3.26
CA ASP A 177 -12.85 5.23 3.31
C ASP A 177 -13.60 5.70 2.06
N THR A 178 -12.95 6.49 1.19
CA THR A 178 -13.48 6.89 -0.12
C THR A 178 -13.45 5.78 -1.15
N VAL A 179 -12.75 4.68 -0.88
CA VAL A 179 -12.73 3.48 -1.72
C VAL A 179 -13.82 2.55 -1.23
N THR A 180 -14.91 2.41 -2.02
CA THR A 180 -16.12 1.71 -1.58
C THR A 180 -16.14 0.22 -1.91
N ASP A 181 -15.38 -0.21 -2.92
CA ASP A 181 -15.42 -1.59 -3.43
C ASP A 181 -14.24 -2.45 -2.94
N ALA A 182 -13.42 -1.90 -2.06
CA ALA A 182 -12.25 -2.58 -1.50
C ALA A 182 -11.97 -2.09 -0.07
N PHE A 183 -11.33 -2.94 0.74
CA PHE A 183 -10.56 -2.45 1.87
C PHE A 183 -9.34 -1.76 1.30
N ALA A 184 -9.04 -0.55 1.75
CA ALA A 184 -7.87 0.17 1.28
C ALA A 184 -7.23 0.98 2.41
N ALA A 185 -5.90 1.04 2.39
CA ALA A 185 -5.13 1.81 3.36
C ALA A 185 -3.92 2.46 2.71
N VAL A 186 -3.51 3.61 3.24
CA VAL A 186 -2.29 4.31 2.88
C VAL A 186 -1.39 4.47 4.10
N ALA A 187 -0.08 4.31 3.91
CA ALA A 187 0.91 4.53 4.96
C ALA A 187 2.01 5.48 4.48
N VAL A 188 2.54 6.31 5.41
CA VAL A 188 3.57 7.31 5.13
C VAL A 188 4.62 7.28 6.24
N THR A 189 5.92 7.36 5.88
CA THR A 189 7.03 7.48 6.83
C THR A 189 7.57 8.91 6.84
N GLY A 190 8.16 9.34 7.96
CA GLY A 190 8.85 10.64 8.02
C GLY A 190 7.93 11.86 7.79
N ALA A 191 6.63 11.67 7.81
CA ALA A 191 5.65 12.75 7.84
C ALA A 191 5.42 13.18 9.29
N GLY A 192 5.19 14.49 9.53
CA GLY A 192 4.74 14.95 10.85
C GLY A 192 3.41 14.29 11.25
N GLU A 193 2.92 14.61 12.43
CA GLU A 193 1.83 13.89 13.12
C GLU A 193 0.50 13.76 12.36
N ASP A 194 0.22 14.52 11.31
CA ASP A 194 -1.05 14.48 10.56
C ASP A 194 -0.84 14.70 9.05
N PRO A 195 -0.43 13.67 8.29
CA PRO A 195 -0.33 13.80 6.84
C PRO A 195 -1.70 14.10 6.19
N THR A 196 -1.74 15.03 5.24
CA THR A 196 -2.96 15.30 4.47
C THR A 196 -3.04 14.34 3.27
N VAL A 197 -4.16 13.62 3.14
CA VAL A 197 -4.46 12.78 1.98
C VAL A 197 -5.51 13.44 1.10
N THR A 198 -5.20 13.59 -0.17
CA THR A 198 -6.18 13.96 -1.20
C THR A 198 -6.37 12.76 -2.13
N VAL A 199 -7.59 12.26 -2.24
CA VAL A 199 -7.95 11.21 -3.19
C VAL A 199 -8.53 11.85 -4.45
N ARG A 200 -8.11 11.38 -5.62
CA ARG A 200 -8.57 11.87 -6.94
C ARG A 200 -8.77 10.70 -7.89
N ASP A 201 -9.79 10.80 -8.74
CA ASP A 201 -9.94 9.88 -9.85
C ASP A 201 -8.97 10.27 -10.97
N ALA A 202 -8.16 9.30 -11.40
CA ALA A 202 -7.15 9.53 -12.43
C ALA A 202 -7.69 9.46 -13.88
N VAL A 203 -8.96 9.09 -14.05
CA VAL A 203 -9.58 8.80 -15.36
C VAL A 203 -10.40 9.96 -15.92
N SER A 204 -10.48 11.08 -15.22
CA SER A 204 -11.26 12.26 -15.63
C SER A 204 -10.36 13.29 -16.32
N GLY A 205 -9.89 12.95 -17.52
CA GLY A 205 -9.13 13.89 -18.34
C GLY A 205 -9.00 13.40 -19.78
#